data_42dbdd4cf0c8d60c6414b78c6bbce350
#
_entry.id   42dbdd4cf0c8d60c6414b78c6bbce350
#
_cell.length_a   1.000
_cell.length_b   1.000
_cell.length_c   1.000
_cell.angle_alpha   90.00
_cell.angle_beta   90.00
_cell.angle_gamma   90.00
#
_symmetry.space_group_name_H-M   'P 1'
#
loop_
_entity.id
_entity.type
_entity.pdbx_description
1 polymer ?
#
loop_
_entity_poly.entity_id
_entity_poly.type
_entity_poly.pdbx_seq_one_letter_code
_entity_poly.pdbx_strand_id
1 'polypeptide(L)'
;MGASASLWFLPSLRRRRDRRLLGFGCSLSSLLLFGWESSWAVDRLTNENKLPHLLLYGPPGTGKTSTILAMARKLYGSQYHNMILELNASDDRGIGVVRQQIQDFASARSLSFGAPVAVKLVLLDEADAMTKDAQFALRRVIEKYTKSTRFALICNHVNKIIPALQSRCTRFRFAPLDASNIRERLQYVIKAEGLDVSESGLTALVRLSNGDMRKALNILQSTHMASQHITEEAVYLCTGNPMPKDIEQIAFWLLNESFTDSFKYISDTKMKKGLALVDIVREVTMFVFKIKMPSAVRVKLINDLADIEYRLSFACNDKLQLGSLISTFTTARCALVAAAQ
;
A
#
# COMPACT_ATOMS: atom_id res chain seq x y z
N MET A 1 -6.52 -18.39 14.16
CA MET A 1 -7.65 -17.76 13.42
C MET A 1 -7.17 -16.46 12.83
N GLY A 2 -6.33 -16.52 11.82
CA GLY A 2 -5.78 -15.39 11.07
C GLY A 2 -6.48 -15.32 9.74
N ALA A 3 -7.57 -14.57 9.69
CA ALA A 3 -8.32 -14.35 8.47
C ALA A 3 -7.48 -13.50 7.51
N SER A 4 -7.37 -13.95 6.29
CA SER A 4 -7.01 -13.13 5.12
C SER A 4 -8.02 -11.97 5.01
N ALA A 5 -7.76 -10.90 5.75
CA ALA A 5 -8.65 -9.77 5.97
C ALA A 5 -8.68 -8.78 4.80
N SER A 6 -8.52 -9.23 3.56
CA SER A 6 -8.36 -8.31 2.43
C SER A 6 -9.45 -8.39 1.35
N LEU A 7 -10.58 -9.09 1.60
CA LEU A 7 -11.66 -9.20 0.60
C LEU A 7 -13.08 -9.16 1.21
N TRP A 8 -13.25 -8.55 2.39
CA TRP A 8 -14.55 -8.43 3.06
C TRP A 8 -15.18 -7.06 2.82
N PHE A 9 -15.42 -6.72 1.56
CA PHE A 9 -15.87 -5.39 1.19
C PHE A 9 -17.31 -5.40 0.69
N LEU A 10 -18.20 -4.77 1.44
CA LEU A 10 -19.61 -4.49 1.18
C LEU A 10 -20.54 -5.72 1.25
N PRO A 11 -21.67 -5.63 1.95
CA PRO A 11 -22.67 -6.72 2.03
C PRO A 11 -23.18 -7.17 0.65
N SER A 12 -23.23 -6.27 -0.31
CA SER A 12 -23.58 -6.51 -1.71
C SER A 12 -22.60 -7.42 -2.43
N LEU A 13 -21.29 -7.29 -2.14
CA LEU A 13 -20.25 -8.18 -2.67
C LEU A 13 -20.25 -9.55 -2.00
N ARG A 14 -20.73 -9.67 -0.75
CA ARG A 14 -20.85 -10.95 -0.05
C ARG A 14 -21.90 -11.88 -0.68
N ARG A 15 -23.02 -11.34 -1.21
CA ARG A 15 -24.06 -12.13 -1.89
C ARG A 15 -23.71 -12.48 -3.34
N ARG A 16 -22.78 -11.74 -3.98
CA ARG A 16 -22.35 -11.98 -5.36
C ARG A 16 -21.04 -12.75 -5.48
N ARG A 17 -20.53 -13.34 -4.39
CA ARG A 17 -19.33 -14.18 -4.36
C ARG A 17 -19.45 -15.43 -5.25
N ASP A 18 -20.69 -15.83 -5.57
CA ASP A 18 -20.99 -16.91 -6.51
C ASP A 18 -21.22 -16.37 -7.92
N ARG A 19 -20.20 -16.44 -8.76
CA ARG A 19 -20.23 -16.50 -10.23
C ARG A 19 -20.11 -15.21 -11.06
N ARG A 20 -20.30 -13.97 -10.58
CA ARG A 20 -20.24 -12.82 -11.50
C ARG A 20 -18.99 -11.93 -11.40
N LEU A 21 -18.33 -11.82 -10.26
CA LEU A 21 -17.00 -11.21 -10.20
C LEU A 21 -15.89 -12.13 -10.73
N LEU A 22 -16.16 -13.44 -10.80
CA LEU A 22 -15.30 -14.44 -11.43
C LEU A 22 -15.56 -14.61 -12.93
N GLY A 23 -16.68 -14.08 -13.43
CA GLY A 23 -17.11 -14.20 -14.83
C GLY A 23 -16.87 -12.99 -15.71
N PHE A 24 -16.51 -11.84 -15.14
CA PHE A 24 -15.94 -10.76 -15.96
C PHE A 24 -14.52 -11.16 -16.26
N GLY A 25 -14.26 -11.48 -17.51
CA GLY A 25 -12.92 -11.63 -18.04
C GLY A 25 -12.06 -10.48 -17.53
N CYS A 26 -11.34 -10.70 -16.45
CA CYS A 26 -10.22 -9.87 -16.08
C CYS A 26 -9.19 -10.07 -17.18
N SER A 27 -9.44 -9.42 -18.32
CA SER A 27 -8.47 -9.25 -19.36
C SER A 27 -7.27 -8.60 -18.68
N LEU A 28 -6.09 -9.10 -18.93
CA LEU A 28 -4.86 -8.43 -18.49
C LEU A 28 -4.85 -6.95 -18.90
N SER A 29 -5.59 -6.56 -19.93
CA SER A 29 -5.85 -5.18 -20.32
C SER A 29 -6.55 -4.36 -19.22
N SER A 30 -7.41 -4.92 -18.38
CA SER A 30 -7.97 -4.20 -17.23
C SER A 30 -7.03 -4.13 -16.02
N LEU A 31 -5.96 -4.94 -16.01
CA LEU A 31 -4.85 -4.85 -15.07
C LEU A 31 -3.71 -3.94 -15.58
N LEU A 32 -3.65 -3.70 -16.89
CA LEU A 32 -2.78 -2.70 -17.52
C LEU A 32 -3.11 -1.26 -17.07
N LEU A 33 -4.31 -1.02 -16.53
CA LEU A 33 -4.71 0.22 -15.89
C LEU A 33 -3.93 0.54 -14.59
N PHE A 34 -3.16 -0.40 -14.10
CA PHE A 34 -2.27 -0.19 -12.95
C PHE A 34 -0.91 0.41 -13.33
N GLY A 35 -0.82 1.18 -14.42
CA GLY A 35 0.32 2.07 -14.73
C GLY A 35 1.70 1.38 -14.74
N TRP A 36 1.86 0.20 -15.41
CA TRP A 36 3.01 -0.62 -15.15
C TRP A 36 3.77 -1.07 -16.39
N GLU A 37 4.96 -0.54 -16.51
CA GLU A 37 5.97 -1.08 -17.44
C GLU A 37 6.27 -2.57 -17.18
N SER A 38 6.18 -3.01 -15.91
CA SER A 38 6.39 -4.42 -15.56
C SER A 38 5.21 -5.34 -15.87
N SER A 39 3.99 -4.84 -15.97
CA SER A 39 2.82 -5.64 -16.37
C SER A 39 2.96 -6.14 -17.80
N TRP A 40 3.50 -5.31 -18.70
CA TRP A 40 3.84 -5.71 -20.07
C TRP A 40 4.88 -6.83 -20.10
N ALA A 41 5.92 -6.76 -19.26
CA ALA A 41 6.94 -7.81 -19.20
C ALA A 41 6.37 -9.14 -18.68
N VAL A 42 5.51 -9.10 -17.67
CA VAL A 42 4.81 -10.29 -17.14
C VAL A 42 3.87 -10.89 -18.20
N ASP A 43 3.14 -10.06 -18.94
CA ASP A 43 2.24 -10.51 -20.00
C ASP A 43 2.99 -11.18 -21.14
N ARG A 44 4.14 -10.64 -21.54
CA ARG A 44 5.01 -11.23 -22.54
C ARG A 44 5.58 -12.58 -22.12
N LEU A 45 6.04 -12.70 -20.87
CA LEU A 45 6.52 -13.97 -20.30
C LEU A 45 5.40 -15.03 -20.24
N THR A 46 4.17 -14.59 -20.02
CA THR A 46 2.99 -15.46 -20.02
C THR A 46 2.69 -16.00 -21.42
N ASN A 47 2.74 -15.14 -22.43
CA ASN A 47 2.45 -15.52 -23.81
C ASN A 47 3.50 -16.48 -24.41
N GLU A 48 4.76 -16.37 -23.97
CA GLU A 48 5.84 -17.26 -24.44
C GLU A 48 5.92 -18.61 -23.69
N ASN A 49 5.02 -18.90 -22.74
CA ASN A 49 5.05 -20.11 -21.88
C ASN A 49 6.39 -20.38 -21.18
N LYS A 50 7.24 -19.37 -21.05
CA LYS A 50 8.56 -19.42 -20.41
C LYS A 50 8.57 -18.68 -19.09
N LEU A 51 7.71 -19.09 -18.16
CA LEU A 51 7.64 -18.44 -16.85
C LEU A 51 8.91 -18.74 -16.03
N PRO A 52 9.71 -17.72 -15.61
CA PRO A 52 10.79 -17.91 -14.65
C PRO A 52 10.23 -17.97 -13.21
N HIS A 53 11.09 -18.19 -12.23
CA HIS A 53 10.72 -17.88 -10.83
C HIS A 53 10.61 -16.36 -10.67
N LEU A 54 9.59 -15.90 -9.98
CA LEU A 54 9.25 -14.48 -9.85
C LEU A 54 9.47 -14.01 -8.40
N LEU A 55 9.96 -12.80 -8.25
CA LEU A 55 10.01 -12.08 -6.97
C LEU A 55 9.40 -10.70 -7.16
N LEU A 56 8.18 -10.51 -6.63
CA LEU A 56 7.45 -9.26 -6.68
C LEU A 56 7.60 -8.52 -5.35
N TYR A 57 8.11 -7.30 -5.39
CA TYR A 57 8.34 -6.52 -4.19
C TYR A 57 7.92 -5.06 -4.36
N GLY A 58 7.55 -4.42 -3.26
CA GLY A 58 7.13 -3.01 -3.22
C GLY A 58 6.08 -2.73 -2.16
N PRO A 59 5.60 -1.47 -2.06
CA PRO A 59 4.66 -1.05 -1.03
C PRO A 59 3.36 -1.86 -1.04
N PRO A 60 2.62 -1.91 0.09
CA PRO A 60 1.32 -2.57 0.15
C PRO A 60 0.31 -1.90 -0.80
N GLY A 61 -0.77 -2.63 -1.15
CA GLY A 61 -1.88 -2.12 -1.96
C GLY A 61 -1.57 -1.79 -3.42
N THR A 62 -0.38 -2.13 -3.93
CA THR A 62 0.05 -1.88 -5.32
C THR A 62 -0.36 -2.97 -6.31
N GLY A 63 -1.08 -4.00 -5.88
CA GLY A 63 -1.63 -5.03 -6.77
C GLY A 63 -0.73 -6.24 -7.02
N LYS A 64 0.38 -6.46 -6.27
CA LYS A 64 1.32 -7.59 -6.46
C LYS A 64 0.62 -8.95 -6.55
N THR A 65 -0.14 -9.31 -5.54
CA THR A 65 -0.86 -10.58 -5.46
C THR A 65 -1.93 -10.69 -6.56
N SER A 66 -2.68 -9.61 -6.80
CA SER A 66 -3.73 -9.57 -7.83
C SER A 66 -3.15 -9.81 -9.24
N THR A 67 -1.97 -9.27 -9.54
CA THR A 67 -1.30 -9.45 -10.84
C THR A 67 -0.92 -10.90 -11.07
N ILE A 68 -0.33 -11.57 -10.07
CA ILE A 68 0.03 -12.99 -10.19
C ILE A 68 -1.19 -13.87 -10.33
N LEU A 69 -2.26 -13.61 -9.56
CA LEU A 69 -3.50 -14.37 -9.65
C LEU A 69 -4.17 -14.21 -11.02
N ALA A 70 -4.16 -13.02 -11.59
CA ALA A 70 -4.70 -12.78 -12.93
C ALA A 70 -3.85 -13.45 -14.02
N MET A 71 -2.52 -13.37 -13.91
CA MET A 71 -1.60 -14.09 -14.80
C MET A 71 -1.86 -15.60 -14.74
N ALA A 72 -1.99 -16.13 -13.54
CA ALA A 72 -2.24 -17.54 -13.32
C ALA A 72 -3.60 -18.00 -13.89
N ARG A 73 -4.66 -17.18 -13.77
CA ARG A 73 -5.96 -17.45 -14.41
C ARG A 73 -5.87 -17.47 -15.93
N LYS A 74 -5.06 -16.56 -16.50
CA LYS A 74 -4.82 -16.54 -17.96
C LYS A 74 -4.06 -17.78 -18.43
N LEU A 75 -3.05 -18.24 -17.68
CA LEU A 75 -2.22 -19.40 -18.02
C LEU A 75 -2.99 -20.72 -17.92
N TYR A 76 -3.74 -20.90 -16.82
CA TYR A 76 -4.29 -22.21 -16.48
C TYR A 76 -5.81 -22.34 -16.75
N GLY A 77 -6.51 -21.23 -17.00
CA GLY A 77 -7.93 -21.23 -17.31
C GLY A 77 -8.77 -22.08 -16.35
N SER A 78 -9.39 -23.14 -16.85
CA SER A 78 -10.24 -24.05 -16.07
C SER A 78 -9.45 -24.92 -15.07
N GLN A 79 -8.14 -25.12 -15.31
CA GLN A 79 -7.27 -25.93 -14.44
C GLN A 79 -6.63 -25.14 -13.30
N TYR A 80 -7.02 -23.87 -13.12
CA TYR A 80 -6.47 -22.95 -12.13
C TYR A 80 -6.28 -23.60 -10.74
N HIS A 81 -7.32 -24.20 -10.18
CA HIS A 81 -7.31 -24.77 -8.83
C HIS A 81 -6.33 -25.94 -8.64
N ASN A 82 -6.03 -26.69 -9.69
CA ASN A 82 -5.16 -27.85 -9.63
C ASN A 82 -3.68 -27.48 -9.90
N MET A 83 -3.44 -26.33 -10.54
CA MET A 83 -2.13 -25.92 -11.01
C MET A 83 -1.49 -24.87 -10.16
N ILE A 84 -2.20 -24.32 -9.16
CA ILE A 84 -1.72 -23.27 -8.27
C ILE A 84 -1.85 -23.72 -6.82
N LEU A 85 -0.79 -23.45 -6.06
CA LEU A 85 -0.76 -23.56 -4.61
C LEU A 85 -0.49 -22.16 -4.05
N GLU A 86 -1.48 -21.61 -3.34
CA GLU A 86 -1.37 -20.31 -2.66
C GLU A 86 -1.09 -20.56 -1.18
N LEU A 87 0.03 -20.04 -0.70
CA LEU A 87 0.44 -20.13 0.70
C LEU A 87 0.79 -18.74 1.21
N ASN A 88 0.36 -18.44 2.44
CA ASN A 88 0.85 -17.27 3.16
C ASN A 88 2.04 -17.69 4.03
N ALA A 89 3.18 -17.06 3.82
CA ALA A 89 4.42 -17.39 4.54
C ALA A 89 4.41 -16.90 6.01
N SER A 90 3.43 -16.07 6.38
CA SER A 90 3.20 -15.61 7.76
C SER A 90 2.31 -16.55 8.59
N ASP A 91 1.69 -17.58 7.97
CA ASP A 91 0.86 -18.53 8.71
C ASP A 91 1.68 -19.31 9.73
N ASP A 92 1.24 -19.32 10.99
CA ASP A 92 1.88 -19.94 12.16
C ASP A 92 1.96 -21.48 12.11
N ARG A 93 1.57 -22.10 11.01
CA ARG A 93 1.56 -23.57 10.86
C ARG A 93 2.94 -24.23 10.85
N GLY A 94 4.00 -23.42 11.01
CA GLY A 94 5.38 -23.90 11.06
C GLY A 94 5.98 -24.17 9.68
N ILE A 95 7.28 -23.89 9.55
CA ILE A 95 8.08 -24.05 8.33
C ILE A 95 7.99 -25.48 7.78
N GLY A 96 7.85 -26.49 8.66
CA GLY A 96 7.76 -27.90 8.27
C GLY A 96 6.49 -28.20 7.46
N VAL A 97 5.34 -27.64 7.84
CA VAL A 97 4.06 -27.87 7.18
C VAL A 97 4.04 -27.21 5.79
N VAL A 98 4.48 -25.96 5.71
CA VAL A 98 4.60 -25.24 4.43
C VAL A 98 5.53 -25.98 3.47
N ARG A 99 6.67 -26.47 3.97
CA ARG A 99 7.62 -27.25 3.18
C ARG A 99 7.00 -28.58 2.70
N GLN A 100 6.27 -29.29 3.55
CA GLN A 100 5.60 -30.52 3.19
C GLN A 100 4.54 -30.29 2.11
N GLN A 101 3.68 -29.30 2.26
CA GLN A 101 2.66 -28.95 1.29
C GLN A 101 3.26 -28.59 -0.08
N ILE A 102 4.37 -27.82 -0.10
CA ILE A 102 5.07 -27.51 -1.35
C ILE A 102 5.65 -28.77 -1.98
N GLN A 103 6.23 -29.67 -1.20
CA GLN A 103 6.81 -30.91 -1.70
C GLN A 103 5.72 -31.84 -2.27
N ASP A 104 4.63 -32.02 -1.58
CA ASP A 104 3.51 -32.87 -1.99
C ASP A 104 2.87 -32.30 -3.29
N PHE A 105 2.65 -30.99 -3.33
CA PHE A 105 2.15 -30.33 -4.53
C PHE A 105 3.11 -30.43 -5.72
N ALA A 106 4.40 -30.18 -5.51
CA ALA A 106 5.41 -30.21 -6.59
C ALA A 106 5.71 -31.63 -7.10
N SER A 107 5.58 -32.64 -6.24
CA SER A 107 5.81 -34.05 -6.60
C SER A 107 4.59 -34.72 -7.25
N ALA A 108 3.38 -34.25 -6.98
CA ALA A 108 2.17 -34.75 -7.61
C ALA A 108 2.22 -34.55 -9.12
N ARG A 109 2.08 -35.62 -9.90
CA ARG A 109 2.04 -35.56 -11.36
C ARG A 109 0.73 -34.93 -11.81
N SER A 110 0.82 -33.92 -12.68
CA SER A 110 -0.34 -33.38 -13.38
C SER A 110 -0.75 -34.38 -14.47
N LEU A 111 -1.88 -35.05 -14.28
CA LEU A 111 -2.47 -35.95 -15.27
C LEU A 111 -3.21 -35.11 -16.34
N SER A 112 -2.48 -34.42 -17.17
CA SER A 112 -3.05 -33.76 -18.35
C SER A 112 -2.88 -34.68 -19.56
N PHE A 113 -3.94 -35.39 -19.92
CA PHE A 113 -4.00 -36.15 -21.14
C PHE A 113 -3.99 -35.18 -22.34
N GLY A 114 -2.89 -35.17 -23.12
CA GLY A 114 -2.85 -34.51 -24.43
C GLY A 114 -2.49 -33.01 -24.48
N ALA A 115 -2.23 -32.34 -23.37
CA ALA A 115 -1.74 -30.96 -23.37
C ALA A 115 -0.23 -30.86 -23.08
N PRO A 116 0.51 -29.87 -23.62
CA PRO A 116 1.92 -29.66 -23.25
C PRO A 116 2.01 -29.51 -21.72
N VAL A 117 3.03 -30.12 -21.12
CA VAL A 117 3.24 -30.18 -19.66
C VAL A 117 3.18 -28.77 -19.07
N ALA A 118 2.04 -28.39 -18.54
CA ALA A 118 1.88 -27.11 -17.91
C ALA A 118 2.65 -27.11 -16.57
N VAL A 119 3.55 -26.17 -16.42
CA VAL A 119 4.37 -26.01 -15.20
C VAL A 119 3.48 -25.51 -14.07
N LYS A 120 3.52 -26.15 -12.90
CA LYS A 120 2.77 -25.72 -11.71
C LYS A 120 3.29 -24.41 -11.16
N LEU A 121 2.45 -23.65 -10.48
CA LEU A 121 2.81 -22.39 -9.83
C LEU A 121 2.57 -22.46 -8.31
N VAL A 122 3.62 -22.18 -7.56
CA VAL A 122 3.54 -21.99 -6.10
C VAL A 122 3.65 -20.49 -5.82
N LEU A 123 2.63 -19.93 -5.20
CA LEU A 123 2.56 -18.55 -4.76
C LEU A 123 2.83 -18.49 -3.26
N LEU A 124 3.86 -17.75 -2.87
CA LEU A 124 4.21 -17.48 -1.47
C LEU A 124 4.01 -15.99 -1.21
N ASP A 125 2.91 -15.65 -0.53
CA ASP A 125 2.66 -14.27 -0.11
C ASP A 125 3.34 -14.00 1.24
N GLU A 126 3.67 -12.73 1.50
CA GLU A 126 4.39 -12.28 2.70
C GLU A 126 5.72 -13.01 2.95
N ALA A 127 6.47 -13.31 1.89
CA ALA A 127 7.73 -14.06 1.98
C ALA A 127 8.79 -13.39 2.88
N ASP A 128 8.69 -12.10 3.13
CA ASP A 128 9.54 -11.34 4.06
C ASP A 128 9.23 -11.59 5.54
N ALA A 129 8.15 -12.30 5.88
CA ALA A 129 7.87 -12.79 7.22
C ALA A 129 8.61 -14.10 7.54
N MET A 130 9.12 -14.80 6.52
CA MET A 130 9.86 -16.06 6.71
C MET A 130 11.18 -15.84 7.44
N THR A 131 11.54 -16.77 8.33
CA THR A 131 12.87 -16.83 8.94
C THR A 131 13.96 -17.14 7.89
N LYS A 132 15.19 -16.76 8.19
CA LYS A 132 16.33 -17.04 7.28
C LYS A 132 16.49 -18.54 7.00
N ASP A 133 16.30 -19.39 8.00
CA ASP A 133 16.41 -20.87 7.87
C ASP A 133 15.31 -21.42 6.96
N ALA A 134 14.09 -20.87 7.05
CA ALA A 134 13.01 -21.21 6.13
C ALA A 134 13.35 -20.85 4.69
N GLN A 135 13.92 -19.68 4.48
CA GLN A 135 14.33 -19.22 3.16
C GLN A 135 15.46 -20.09 2.59
N PHE A 136 16.42 -20.55 3.40
CA PHE A 136 17.44 -21.50 2.98
C PHE A 136 16.85 -22.88 2.62
N ALA A 137 15.85 -23.34 3.37
CA ALA A 137 15.15 -24.58 3.03
C ALA A 137 14.36 -24.43 1.73
N LEU A 138 13.65 -23.31 1.55
CA LEU A 138 12.92 -22.99 0.32
C LEU A 138 13.84 -22.95 -0.91
N ARG A 139 15.03 -22.38 -0.77
CA ARG A 139 16.03 -22.41 -1.84
C ARG A 139 16.28 -23.82 -2.36
N ARG A 140 16.47 -24.81 -1.47
CA ARG A 140 16.71 -26.22 -1.85
C ARG A 140 15.49 -26.81 -2.57
N VAL A 141 14.28 -26.45 -2.14
CA VAL A 141 13.03 -26.89 -2.77
C VAL A 141 12.92 -26.31 -4.19
N ILE A 142 13.20 -25.03 -4.36
CA ILE A 142 13.21 -24.37 -5.68
C ILE A 142 14.19 -25.09 -6.62
N GLU A 143 15.43 -25.33 -6.18
CA GLU A 143 16.44 -26.02 -6.97
C GLU A 143 15.99 -27.43 -7.40
N LYS A 144 15.36 -28.18 -6.48
CA LYS A 144 14.90 -29.54 -6.73
C LYS A 144 13.75 -29.61 -7.75
N TYR A 145 12.80 -28.69 -7.68
CA TYR A 145 11.55 -28.75 -8.46
C TYR A 145 11.46 -27.75 -9.62
N THR A 146 12.57 -27.09 -9.98
CA THR A 146 12.62 -26.08 -11.06
C THR A 146 12.08 -26.61 -12.41
N LYS A 147 12.19 -27.91 -12.69
CA LYS A 147 11.71 -28.49 -13.96
C LYS A 147 10.17 -28.54 -14.05
N SER A 148 9.48 -28.80 -12.95
CA SER A 148 8.04 -29.04 -12.90
C SER A 148 7.23 -27.89 -12.28
N THR A 149 7.86 -27.00 -11.51
CA THR A 149 7.19 -25.98 -10.70
C THR A 149 7.89 -24.64 -10.79
N ARG A 150 7.11 -23.57 -10.87
CA ARG A 150 7.58 -22.20 -10.73
C ARG A 150 7.14 -21.62 -9.40
N PHE A 151 7.94 -20.71 -8.90
CA PHE A 151 7.70 -20.06 -7.63
C PHE A 151 7.51 -18.57 -7.86
N ALA A 152 6.46 -17.99 -7.30
CA ALA A 152 6.22 -16.56 -7.24
C ALA A 152 6.25 -16.12 -5.77
N LEU A 153 7.29 -15.40 -5.42
CA LEU A 153 7.49 -14.84 -4.08
C LEU A 153 6.97 -13.41 -4.06
N ILE A 154 6.14 -13.07 -3.10
CA ILE A 154 5.64 -11.72 -2.91
C ILE A 154 6.13 -11.21 -1.55
N CYS A 155 6.69 -10.00 -1.52
CA CYS A 155 7.16 -9.36 -0.30
C CYS A 155 6.96 -7.84 -0.37
N ASN A 156 6.97 -7.20 0.79
CA ASN A 156 7.00 -5.73 0.85
C ASN A 156 8.46 -5.23 0.91
N HIS A 157 9.32 -5.93 1.62
CA HIS A 157 10.71 -5.55 1.84
C HIS A 157 11.69 -6.57 1.24
N VAL A 158 12.25 -6.27 0.06
CA VAL A 158 13.20 -7.15 -0.62
C VAL A 158 14.46 -7.43 0.21
N ASN A 159 14.88 -6.50 1.06
CA ASN A 159 16.07 -6.63 1.91
C ASN A 159 15.95 -7.74 2.96
N LYS A 160 14.73 -8.18 3.29
CA LYS A 160 14.48 -9.31 4.20
C LYS A 160 14.62 -10.67 3.51
N ILE A 161 14.66 -10.69 2.17
CA ILE A 161 14.86 -11.91 1.39
C ILE A 161 16.35 -12.16 1.19
N ILE A 162 16.81 -13.39 1.46
CA ILE A 162 18.22 -13.75 1.30
C ILE A 162 18.69 -13.62 -0.16
N PRO A 163 19.94 -13.14 -0.41
CA PRO A 163 20.48 -12.98 -1.76
C PRO A 163 20.43 -14.26 -2.59
N ALA A 164 20.55 -15.41 -1.94
CA ALA A 164 20.50 -16.72 -2.58
C ALA A 164 19.13 -17.06 -3.23
N LEU A 165 18.02 -16.51 -2.71
CA LEU A 165 16.71 -16.60 -3.35
C LEU A 165 16.54 -15.51 -4.41
N GLN A 166 16.97 -14.29 -4.10
CA GLN A 166 16.88 -13.17 -5.03
C GLN A 166 17.57 -13.45 -6.37
N SER A 167 18.75 -14.12 -6.35
CA SER A 167 19.53 -14.45 -7.55
C SER A 167 18.88 -15.51 -8.45
N ARG A 168 17.91 -16.27 -7.92
CA ARG A 168 17.19 -17.32 -8.66
C ARG A 168 15.86 -16.87 -9.23
N CYS A 169 15.40 -15.67 -8.85
CA CYS A 169 14.12 -15.13 -9.26
C CYS A 169 14.30 -13.88 -10.13
N THR A 170 13.45 -13.74 -11.13
CA THR A 170 13.32 -12.49 -11.86
C THR A 170 12.58 -11.49 -10.95
N ARG A 171 13.20 -10.34 -10.70
CA ARG A 171 12.71 -9.35 -9.75
C ARG A 171 11.85 -8.31 -10.45
N PHE A 172 10.64 -8.08 -9.93
CA PHE A 172 9.72 -7.03 -10.38
C PHE A 172 9.42 -6.08 -9.22
N ARG A 173 9.80 -4.81 -9.40
CA ARG A 173 9.50 -3.76 -8.43
C ARG A 173 8.14 -3.16 -8.73
N PHE A 174 7.30 -3.09 -7.70
CA PHE A 174 6.02 -2.43 -7.69
C PHE A 174 6.18 -1.05 -7.04
N ALA A 175 5.98 0.02 -7.82
CA ALA A 175 5.93 1.39 -7.32
C ALA A 175 4.55 1.69 -6.69
N PRO A 176 4.42 2.73 -5.84
CA PRO A 176 3.12 3.28 -5.50
C PRO A 176 2.31 3.60 -6.75
N LEU A 177 0.99 3.42 -6.70
CA LEU A 177 0.12 3.69 -7.84
C LEU A 177 0.01 5.20 -8.10
N ASP A 178 -0.03 5.57 -9.37
CA ASP A 178 -0.28 6.95 -9.77
C ASP A 178 -1.70 7.39 -9.43
N ALA A 179 -1.87 8.68 -9.14
CA ALA A 179 -3.15 9.26 -8.78
C ALA A 179 -4.21 9.07 -9.88
N SER A 180 -3.82 9.08 -11.15
CA SER A 180 -4.70 8.84 -12.31
C SER A 180 -5.29 7.42 -12.29
N ASN A 181 -4.45 6.43 -12.05
CA ASN A 181 -4.85 5.02 -12.02
C ASN A 181 -5.77 4.71 -10.83
N ILE A 182 -5.48 5.29 -9.65
CA ILE A 182 -6.34 5.17 -8.47
C ILE A 182 -7.70 5.81 -8.73
N ARG A 183 -7.73 7.03 -9.32
CA ARG A 183 -8.95 7.75 -9.67
C ARG A 183 -9.82 6.92 -10.60
N GLU A 184 -9.27 6.41 -11.69
CA GLU A 184 -10.00 5.61 -12.67
C GLU A 184 -10.60 4.35 -12.02
N ARG A 185 -9.83 3.66 -11.19
CA ARG A 185 -10.31 2.47 -10.50
C ARG A 185 -11.38 2.79 -9.45
N LEU A 186 -11.24 3.87 -8.70
CA LEU A 186 -12.27 4.34 -7.76
C LEU A 186 -13.56 4.69 -8.51
N GLN A 187 -13.48 5.41 -9.63
CA GLN A 187 -14.65 5.74 -10.46
C GLN A 187 -15.36 4.49 -10.97
N TYR A 188 -14.61 3.45 -11.36
CA TYR A 188 -15.19 2.18 -11.75
C TYR A 188 -15.97 1.54 -10.58
N VAL A 189 -15.40 1.52 -9.37
CA VAL A 189 -16.06 0.96 -8.19
C VAL A 189 -17.28 1.79 -7.79
N ILE A 190 -17.17 3.12 -7.79
CA ILE A 190 -18.26 4.05 -7.48
C ILE A 190 -19.46 3.81 -8.41
N LYS A 191 -19.21 3.68 -9.71
CA LYS A 191 -20.27 3.36 -10.71
C LYS A 191 -20.85 1.97 -10.50
N ALA A 192 -20.03 0.98 -10.20
CA ALA A 192 -20.49 -0.41 -10.02
C ALA A 192 -21.35 -0.59 -8.77
N GLU A 193 -21.06 0.15 -7.71
CA GLU A 193 -21.79 0.11 -6.44
C GLU A 193 -22.90 1.19 -6.34
N GLY A 194 -22.97 2.12 -7.31
CA GLY A 194 -23.95 3.20 -7.31
C GLY A 194 -23.78 4.22 -6.18
N LEU A 195 -22.53 4.53 -5.84
CA LEU A 195 -22.21 5.44 -4.74
C LEU A 195 -22.31 6.91 -5.19
N ASP A 196 -22.76 7.78 -4.28
CA ASP A 196 -22.80 9.22 -4.50
C ASP A 196 -21.53 9.87 -3.93
N VAL A 197 -20.60 10.22 -4.83
CA VAL A 197 -19.28 10.77 -4.48
C VAL A 197 -19.05 12.08 -5.23
N SER A 198 -18.80 13.16 -4.50
CA SER A 198 -18.42 14.44 -5.12
C SER A 198 -17.01 14.36 -5.74
N GLU A 199 -16.73 15.20 -6.73
CA GLU A 199 -15.40 15.26 -7.36
C GLU A 199 -14.30 15.70 -6.37
N SER A 200 -14.64 16.61 -5.42
CA SER A 200 -13.76 16.99 -4.32
C SER A 200 -13.50 15.83 -3.37
N GLY A 201 -14.52 15.03 -3.04
CA GLY A 201 -14.38 13.81 -2.23
C GLY A 201 -13.50 12.76 -2.92
N LEU A 202 -13.66 12.57 -4.23
CA LEU A 202 -12.80 11.67 -5.00
C LEU A 202 -11.34 12.12 -4.98
N THR A 203 -11.09 13.42 -5.10
CA THR A 203 -9.74 13.99 -5.03
C THR A 203 -9.11 13.80 -3.64
N ALA A 204 -9.89 13.97 -2.57
CA ALA A 204 -9.45 13.70 -1.21
C ALA A 204 -9.11 12.22 -0.99
N LEU A 205 -9.93 11.29 -1.49
CA LEU A 205 -9.67 9.85 -1.44
C LEU A 205 -8.34 9.48 -2.12
N VAL A 206 -8.09 10.01 -3.31
CA VAL A 206 -6.85 9.79 -4.06
C VAL A 206 -5.65 10.34 -3.30
N ARG A 207 -5.76 11.56 -2.74
CA ARG A 207 -4.68 12.18 -1.95
C ARG A 207 -4.33 11.37 -0.72
N LEU A 208 -5.32 10.96 0.07
CA LEU A 208 -5.11 10.24 1.33
C LEU A 208 -4.67 8.77 1.14
N SER A 209 -4.88 8.21 -0.05
CA SER A 209 -4.45 6.84 -0.37
C SER A 209 -2.94 6.68 -0.46
N ASN A 210 -2.20 7.75 -0.83
CA ASN A 210 -0.74 7.73 -1.00
C ASN A 210 -0.22 6.60 -1.91
N GLY A 211 -0.93 6.27 -2.98
CA GLY A 211 -0.53 5.22 -3.91
C GLY A 211 -0.94 3.80 -3.50
N ASP A 212 -1.72 3.64 -2.42
CA ASP A 212 -2.25 2.36 -1.93
C ASP A 212 -3.74 2.23 -2.26
N MET A 213 -4.07 1.35 -3.23
CA MET A 213 -5.46 1.09 -3.62
C MET A 213 -6.29 0.45 -2.52
N ARG A 214 -5.68 -0.37 -1.66
CA ARG A 214 -6.36 -1.00 -0.52
C ARG A 214 -6.80 0.07 0.49
N LYS A 215 -5.92 1.02 0.79
CA LYS A 215 -6.22 2.16 1.65
C LYS A 215 -7.32 3.04 1.04
N ALA A 216 -7.25 3.33 -0.28
CA ALA A 216 -8.28 4.10 -0.98
C ALA A 216 -9.67 3.48 -0.86
N LEU A 217 -9.78 2.16 -1.09
CA LEU A 217 -11.05 1.44 -0.97
C LEU A 217 -11.56 1.37 0.47
N ASN A 218 -10.66 1.20 1.44
CA ASN A 218 -11.04 1.19 2.86
C ASN A 218 -11.61 2.54 3.29
N ILE A 219 -10.97 3.65 2.89
CA ILE A 219 -11.47 4.99 3.19
C ILE A 219 -12.82 5.22 2.51
N LEU A 220 -12.96 4.88 1.22
CA LEU A 220 -14.21 4.99 0.49
C LEU A 220 -15.35 4.24 1.21
N GLN A 221 -15.10 3.01 1.62
CA GLN A 221 -16.07 2.18 2.34
C GLN A 221 -16.45 2.79 3.70
N SER A 222 -15.45 3.17 4.50
CA SER A 222 -15.68 3.75 5.84
C SER A 222 -16.49 5.04 5.74
N THR A 223 -16.16 5.91 4.76
CA THR A 223 -16.87 7.17 4.53
C THR A 223 -18.31 6.91 4.07
N HIS A 224 -18.54 5.94 3.17
CA HIS A 224 -19.88 5.57 2.73
C HIS A 224 -20.73 5.01 3.88
N MET A 225 -20.16 4.27 4.81
CA MET A 225 -20.85 3.77 6.00
C MET A 225 -21.22 4.89 6.98
N ALA A 226 -20.43 5.96 7.03
CA ALA A 226 -20.68 7.12 7.88
C ALA A 226 -21.63 8.14 7.24
N SER A 227 -21.60 8.30 5.91
CA SER A 227 -22.38 9.28 5.16
C SER A 227 -22.78 8.74 3.79
N GLN A 228 -24.06 8.92 3.41
CA GLN A 228 -24.54 8.51 2.08
C GLN A 228 -23.93 9.34 0.96
N HIS A 229 -23.70 10.64 1.20
CA HIS A 229 -23.05 11.55 0.27
C HIS A 229 -21.59 11.77 0.68
N ILE A 230 -20.66 11.37 -0.17
CA ILE A 230 -19.22 11.40 0.10
C ILE A 230 -18.64 12.74 -0.37
N THR A 231 -18.50 13.68 0.57
CA THR A 231 -17.84 14.96 0.37
C THR A 231 -16.39 14.94 0.85
N GLU A 232 -15.61 15.95 0.47
CA GLU A 232 -14.26 16.13 0.97
C GLU A 232 -14.21 16.16 2.50
N GLU A 233 -15.11 16.94 3.12
CA GLU A 233 -15.20 17.06 4.58
C GLU A 233 -15.49 15.72 5.26
N ALA A 234 -16.43 14.93 4.70
CA ALA A 234 -16.77 13.62 5.21
C ALA A 234 -15.56 12.64 5.15
N VAL A 235 -14.77 12.71 4.09
CA VAL A 235 -13.55 11.90 3.94
C VAL A 235 -12.49 12.25 4.98
N TYR A 236 -12.20 13.54 5.18
CA TYR A 236 -11.24 13.99 6.18
C TYR A 236 -11.72 13.71 7.60
N LEU A 237 -12.99 13.94 7.90
CA LEU A 237 -13.58 13.64 9.20
C LEU A 237 -13.51 12.13 9.52
N CYS A 238 -13.85 11.28 8.56
CA CYS A 238 -13.83 9.83 8.73
C CYS A 238 -12.41 9.28 8.95
N THR A 239 -11.41 9.89 8.33
CA THR A 239 -10.01 9.46 8.43
C THR A 239 -9.25 10.10 9.59
N GLY A 240 -9.82 11.15 10.23
CA GLY A 240 -9.14 11.91 11.27
C GLY A 240 -7.95 12.73 10.78
N ASN A 241 -7.78 12.89 9.46
CA ASN A 241 -6.72 13.71 8.89
C ASN A 241 -7.11 15.20 8.89
N PRO A 242 -6.15 16.13 9.05
CA PRO A 242 -6.41 17.55 8.97
C PRO A 242 -6.78 17.97 7.55
N MET A 243 -7.76 18.86 7.42
CA MET A 243 -8.12 19.45 6.13
C MET A 243 -7.04 20.42 5.65
N PRO A 244 -6.84 20.61 4.34
CA PRO A 244 -5.87 21.56 3.81
C PRO A 244 -6.06 22.99 4.36
N LYS A 245 -7.32 23.43 4.49
CA LYS A 245 -7.69 24.73 5.08
C LYS A 245 -7.23 24.88 6.53
N ASP A 246 -7.34 23.80 7.31
CA ASP A 246 -6.90 23.81 8.72
C ASP A 246 -5.37 23.91 8.81
N ILE A 247 -4.67 23.23 7.91
CA ILE A 247 -3.20 23.31 7.86
C ILE A 247 -2.73 24.70 7.45
N GLU A 248 -3.39 25.34 6.50
CA GLU A 248 -3.09 26.72 6.11
C GLU A 248 -3.29 27.67 7.31
N GLN A 249 -4.38 27.48 8.07
CA GLN A 249 -4.65 28.27 9.25
C GLN A 249 -3.65 28.01 10.39
N ILE A 250 -3.31 26.75 10.63
CA ILE A 250 -2.26 26.38 11.61
C ILE A 250 -0.91 26.98 11.21
N ALA A 251 -0.54 26.88 9.93
CA ALA A 251 0.69 27.46 9.42
C ALA A 251 0.70 28.99 9.56
N PHE A 252 -0.43 29.65 9.34
CA PHE A 252 -0.58 31.09 9.58
C PHE A 252 -0.32 31.44 11.05
N TRP A 253 -0.90 30.71 12.01
CA TRP A 253 -0.65 30.95 13.44
C TRP A 253 0.81 30.71 13.82
N LEU A 254 1.40 29.63 13.33
CA LEU A 254 2.84 29.33 13.58
C LEU A 254 3.80 30.40 13.06
N LEU A 255 3.42 31.08 11.96
CA LEU A 255 4.27 32.09 11.33
C LEU A 255 4.02 33.54 11.85
N ASN A 256 2.83 33.85 12.36
CA ASN A 256 2.44 35.22 12.65
C ASN A 256 2.13 35.49 14.13
N GLU A 257 1.57 34.50 14.83
CA GLU A 257 1.06 34.69 16.19
C GLU A 257 2.13 34.51 17.30
N SER A 258 1.77 34.90 18.51
CA SER A 258 2.60 34.67 19.69
C SER A 258 2.64 33.18 20.08
N PHE A 259 3.62 32.77 20.88
CA PHE A 259 3.72 31.40 21.37
C PHE A 259 2.45 30.95 22.12
N THR A 260 1.95 31.82 23.01
CA THR A 260 0.80 31.50 23.86
C THR A 260 -0.48 31.36 23.06
N ASP A 261 -0.73 32.25 22.10
CA ASP A 261 -1.91 32.22 21.25
C ASP A 261 -1.88 31.05 20.29
N SER A 262 -0.74 30.82 19.62
CA SER A 262 -0.53 29.66 18.76
C SER A 262 -0.77 28.33 19.49
N PHE A 263 -0.25 28.21 20.72
CA PHE A 263 -0.43 27.00 21.53
C PHE A 263 -1.90 26.77 21.86
N LYS A 264 -2.63 27.83 22.24
CA LYS A 264 -4.05 27.75 22.56
C LYS A 264 -4.87 27.40 21.33
N TYR A 265 -4.70 28.11 20.21
CA TYR A 265 -5.48 27.90 18.99
C TYR A 265 -5.26 26.51 18.38
N ILE A 266 -4.03 26.05 18.31
CA ILE A 266 -3.71 24.72 17.79
C ILE A 266 -4.23 23.63 18.72
N SER A 267 -4.09 23.80 20.05
CA SER A 267 -4.63 22.84 21.03
C SER A 267 -6.14 22.74 20.96
N ASP A 268 -6.84 23.88 20.86
CA ASP A 268 -8.31 23.93 20.74
C ASP A 268 -8.78 23.29 19.43
N THR A 269 -8.10 23.58 18.32
CA THR A 269 -8.43 22.98 17.00
C THR A 269 -8.21 21.48 17.01
N LYS A 270 -7.08 21.02 17.60
CA LYS A 270 -6.76 19.60 17.76
C LYS A 270 -7.86 18.88 18.55
N MET A 271 -8.28 19.45 19.68
CA MET A 271 -9.34 18.85 20.52
C MET A 271 -10.71 18.84 19.84
N LYS A 272 -11.10 19.96 19.20
CA LYS A 272 -12.41 20.08 18.53
C LYS A 272 -12.56 19.12 17.35
N LYS A 273 -11.50 18.89 16.59
CA LYS A 273 -11.51 18.06 15.38
C LYS A 273 -10.94 16.64 15.59
N GLY A 274 -10.43 16.32 16.78
CA GLY A 274 -9.85 15.01 17.08
C GLY A 274 -8.57 14.70 16.29
N LEU A 275 -7.76 15.72 15.94
CA LEU A 275 -6.58 15.55 15.10
C LEU A 275 -5.38 15.01 15.90
N ALA A 276 -4.60 14.13 15.28
CA ALA A 276 -3.32 13.70 15.83
C ALA A 276 -2.22 14.73 15.52
N LEU A 277 -1.34 15.00 16.50
CA LEU A 277 -0.24 15.95 16.31
C LEU A 277 0.74 15.49 15.22
N VAL A 278 0.95 14.19 15.08
CA VAL A 278 1.82 13.61 14.03
C VAL A 278 1.33 14.00 12.64
N ASP A 279 0.02 13.91 12.39
CA ASP A 279 -0.56 14.23 11.08
C ASP A 279 -0.49 15.74 10.79
N ILE A 280 -0.67 16.58 11.83
CA ILE A 280 -0.46 18.02 11.73
C ILE A 280 1.00 18.32 11.34
N VAL A 281 1.97 17.73 12.02
CA VAL A 281 3.41 17.95 11.75
C VAL A 281 3.75 17.52 10.32
N ARG A 282 3.25 16.37 9.85
CA ARG A 282 3.48 15.89 8.48
C ARG A 282 2.93 16.84 7.43
N GLU A 283 1.68 17.26 7.56
CA GLU A 283 1.07 18.17 6.60
C GLU A 283 1.70 19.58 6.66
N VAL A 284 2.06 20.08 7.84
CA VAL A 284 2.81 21.34 7.99
C VAL A 284 4.19 21.23 7.33
N THR A 285 4.88 20.10 7.46
CA THR A 285 6.15 19.86 6.77
C THR A 285 5.97 19.93 5.24
N MET A 286 4.91 19.30 4.71
CA MET A 286 4.59 19.39 3.29
C MET A 286 4.25 20.82 2.85
N PHE A 287 3.64 21.61 3.71
CA PHE A 287 3.37 23.03 3.47
C PHE A 287 4.67 23.86 3.44
N VAL A 288 5.62 23.61 4.36
CA VAL A 288 6.93 24.26 4.41
C VAL A 288 7.72 24.06 3.10
N PHE A 289 7.61 22.89 2.46
CA PHE A 289 8.25 22.68 1.15
C PHE A 289 7.71 23.58 0.04
N LYS A 290 6.47 24.05 0.13
CA LYS A 290 5.84 24.94 -0.84
C LYS A 290 6.21 26.42 -0.63
N ILE A 291 6.61 26.81 0.56
CA ILE A 291 6.96 28.19 0.90
C ILE A 291 8.37 28.54 0.36
N LYS A 292 8.50 29.70 -0.24
CA LYS A 292 9.81 30.24 -0.64
C LYS A 292 10.49 30.86 0.58
N MET A 293 11.61 30.29 1.02
CA MET A 293 12.42 30.80 2.13
C MET A 293 13.90 30.50 1.88
N PRO A 294 14.85 31.22 2.55
CA PRO A 294 16.28 30.96 2.45
C PRO A 294 16.63 29.50 2.78
N SER A 295 17.55 28.90 2.01
CA SER A 295 17.90 27.49 2.14
C SER A 295 18.38 27.10 3.53
N ALA A 296 19.17 27.94 4.17
CA ALA A 296 19.70 27.70 5.52
C ALA A 296 18.57 27.56 6.57
N VAL A 297 17.58 28.46 6.54
CA VAL A 297 16.42 28.43 7.44
C VAL A 297 15.55 27.21 7.15
N ARG A 298 15.31 26.90 5.87
CA ARG A 298 14.51 25.74 5.45
C ARG A 298 15.12 24.44 5.94
N VAL A 299 16.43 24.23 5.74
CA VAL A 299 17.13 23.00 6.16
C VAL A 299 17.00 22.82 7.68
N LYS A 300 17.25 23.88 8.46
CA LYS A 300 17.13 23.82 9.92
C LYS A 300 15.70 23.48 10.34
N LEU A 301 14.71 24.17 9.78
CA LEU A 301 13.29 23.94 10.09
C LEU A 301 12.86 22.51 9.77
N ILE A 302 13.26 21.95 8.63
CA ILE A 302 12.93 20.57 8.24
C ILE A 302 13.60 19.57 9.18
N ASN A 303 14.86 19.77 9.58
CA ASN A 303 15.54 18.90 10.53
C ASN A 303 14.82 18.89 11.88
N ASP A 304 14.48 20.07 12.41
CA ASP A 304 13.75 20.17 13.68
C ASP A 304 12.38 19.52 13.61
N LEU A 305 11.66 19.66 12.48
CA LEU A 305 10.37 18.97 12.24
C LEU A 305 10.52 17.45 12.17
N ALA A 306 11.58 16.96 11.53
CA ALA A 306 11.87 15.52 11.47
C ALA A 306 12.18 14.95 12.87
N ASP A 307 12.91 15.70 13.71
CA ASP A 307 13.17 15.31 15.10
C ASP A 307 11.87 15.25 15.92
N ILE A 308 10.95 16.20 15.70
CA ILE A 308 9.63 16.19 16.37
C ILE A 308 8.82 14.96 15.92
N GLU A 309 8.75 14.68 14.62
CA GLU A 309 8.06 13.49 14.08
C GLU A 309 8.65 12.19 14.65
N TYR A 310 9.99 12.11 14.70
CA TYR A 310 10.70 10.97 15.28
C TYR A 310 10.35 10.78 16.76
N ARG A 311 10.34 11.84 17.58
CA ARG A 311 9.97 11.76 19.00
C ARG A 311 8.50 11.36 19.18
N LEU A 312 7.60 11.86 18.35
CA LEU A 312 6.18 11.49 18.39
C LEU A 312 5.96 10.01 18.04
N SER A 313 6.85 9.39 17.25
CA SER A 313 6.76 7.95 16.95
C SER A 313 7.01 7.04 18.18
N PHE A 314 7.65 7.55 19.23
CA PHE A 314 7.91 6.85 20.51
C PHE A 314 6.95 7.25 21.62
N ALA A 315 5.75 7.73 21.30
CA ALA A 315 4.70 8.10 22.26
C ALA A 315 5.14 9.16 23.30
N CYS A 316 5.91 10.17 22.88
CA CYS A 316 6.25 11.32 23.71
C CYS A 316 5.03 12.19 24.03
N ASN A 317 5.12 13.03 25.07
CA ASN A 317 4.05 13.93 25.46
C ASN A 317 3.69 14.94 24.35
N ASP A 318 2.49 14.85 23.82
CA ASP A 318 1.96 15.70 22.75
C ASP A 318 2.08 17.20 23.05
N LYS A 319 1.81 17.62 24.31
CA LYS A 319 1.87 19.03 24.69
C LYS A 319 3.28 19.59 24.60
N LEU A 320 4.28 18.80 25.01
CA LEU A 320 5.70 19.19 24.91
C LEU A 320 6.13 19.27 23.43
N GLN A 321 5.71 18.32 22.61
CA GLN A 321 6.04 18.33 21.19
C GLN A 321 5.34 19.47 20.43
N LEU A 322 4.11 19.82 20.80
CA LEU A 322 3.43 21.02 20.29
C LEU A 322 4.21 22.30 20.66
N GLY A 323 4.68 22.42 21.91
CA GLY A 323 5.52 23.53 22.33
C GLY A 323 6.86 23.58 21.54
N SER A 324 7.47 22.42 21.29
CA SER A 324 8.66 22.30 20.45
C SER A 324 8.39 22.76 19.00
N LEU A 325 7.24 22.35 18.41
CA LEU A 325 6.84 22.79 17.07
C LEU A 325 6.73 24.32 16.98
N ILE A 326 6.03 24.96 17.91
CA ILE A 326 5.87 26.42 17.93
C ILE A 326 7.22 27.13 18.14
N SER A 327 8.07 26.61 19.04
CA SER A 327 9.40 27.14 19.28
C SER A 327 10.30 27.09 18.03
N THR A 328 10.23 25.98 17.28
CA THR A 328 10.96 25.81 16.01
C THR A 328 10.57 26.87 14.98
N PHE A 329 9.25 27.11 14.82
CA PHE A 329 8.75 28.16 13.91
C PHE A 329 9.10 29.57 14.41
N THR A 330 9.07 29.81 15.71
CA THR A 330 9.48 31.10 16.29
C THR A 330 10.96 31.38 16.00
N THR A 331 11.81 30.37 16.16
CA THR A 331 13.24 30.48 15.84
C THR A 331 13.48 30.72 14.34
N ALA A 332 12.74 30.03 13.48
CA ALA A 332 12.80 30.21 12.04
C ALA A 332 12.36 31.64 11.64
N ARG A 333 11.32 32.17 12.26
CA ARG A 333 10.82 33.53 12.04
C ARG A 333 11.87 34.59 12.43
N CYS A 334 12.51 34.43 13.59
CA CYS A 334 13.62 35.33 13.99
C CYS A 334 14.77 35.29 12.97
N ALA A 335 15.13 34.10 12.48
CA ALA A 335 16.20 33.95 11.47
C ALA A 335 15.78 34.54 10.10
N LEU A 336 14.51 34.50 9.72
CA LEU A 336 14.01 35.13 8.49
C LEU A 336 14.09 36.67 8.59
N VAL A 337 13.71 37.24 9.74
CA VAL A 337 13.84 38.69 9.98
C VAL A 337 15.30 39.12 9.94
N ALA A 338 16.20 38.38 10.57
CA ALA A 338 17.62 38.68 10.54
C ALA A 338 18.27 38.55 9.15
N ALA A 339 17.72 37.67 8.27
CA ALA A 339 18.19 37.52 6.89
C ALA A 339 17.62 38.56 5.92
N ALA A 340 16.60 39.31 6.33
CA ALA A 340 15.96 40.36 5.54
C ALA A 340 16.52 41.75 5.86
N GLN A 341 17.26 41.89 6.97
CA GLN A 341 18.09 43.08 7.35
C GLN A 341 19.46 42.96 6.71
#